data_9d5e07c1a48907365c4d455063d02ed1
#
_entry.id   9d5e07c1a48907365c4d455063d02ed1
#
_cell.length_a   1.000
_cell.length_b   1.000
_cell.length_c   1.000
_cell.angle_alpha   90.00
_cell.angle_beta   90.00
_cell.angle_gamma   90.00
#
_symmetry.space_group_name_H-M   'P 1'
#
loop_
_entity.id
_entity.type
_entity.pdbx_description
1 polymer ?
#
loop_
_entity_poly.entity_id
_entity_poly.type
_entity_poly.pdbx_seq_one_letter_code
_entity_poly.pdbx_strand_id
1 'polypeptide(L)'
;MGLQFYFGGSGAGKSRQLHRDITAWARKEPERNFLFLVPDQFTMQTQVDLVNASDCGGIMNIDVLSFGRLSHRIFEETGYGQKPVLDDTGKSLVLRKVAASLKEELPVIGRNLNKLGYIHEVKSAISEFKQYGLGTKEVGALAQFAKGRGALYYKLKDLEVIYQGFSDYI
;
A
#
# COMPACT_ATOMS: atom_id res chain seq x y z
N MET A 1 -21.29 9.84 -17.20
CA MET A 1 -20.25 8.87 -16.78
C MET A 1 -20.85 7.48 -16.84
N GLY A 2 -20.22 6.53 -17.56
CA GLY A 2 -20.63 5.13 -17.62
C GLY A 2 -19.60 4.25 -16.93
N LEU A 3 -20.04 3.20 -16.26
CA LEU A 3 -19.19 2.15 -15.69
C LEU A 3 -19.29 0.93 -16.60
N GLN A 4 -18.17 0.39 -17.05
CA GLN A 4 -18.09 -0.78 -17.91
C GLN A 4 -17.35 -1.90 -17.20
N PHE A 5 -17.90 -3.10 -17.25
CA PHE A 5 -17.30 -4.30 -16.67
C PHE A 5 -16.93 -5.31 -17.75
N TYR A 6 -15.78 -5.95 -17.61
CA TYR A 6 -15.33 -7.07 -18.45
C TYR A 6 -15.39 -8.36 -17.67
N PHE A 7 -16.34 -9.24 -17.99
CA PHE A 7 -16.55 -10.53 -17.32
C PHE A 7 -15.99 -11.69 -18.14
N GLY A 8 -15.49 -12.70 -17.47
CA GLY A 8 -14.99 -13.92 -18.08
C GLY A 8 -14.03 -14.68 -17.17
N GLY A 9 -13.83 -15.97 -17.43
CA GLY A 9 -12.85 -16.81 -16.73
C GLY A 9 -11.40 -16.39 -16.97
N SER A 10 -10.46 -17.06 -16.32
CA SER A 10 -9.04 -16.88 -16.61
C SER A 10 -8.76 -17.24 -18.07
N GLY A 11 -7.91 -16.49 -18.76
CA GLY A 11 -7.59 -16.72 -20.16
C GLY A 11 -8.65 -16.31 -21.19
N ALA A 12 -9.83 -15.81 -20.78
CA ALA A 12 -10.91 -15.39 -21.68
C ALA A 12 -10.63 -14.13 -22.52
N GLY A 13 -9.43 -13.55 -22.43
CA GLY A 13 -9.03 -12.40 -23.23
C GLY A 13 -9.50 -11.03 -22.71
N LYS A 14 -9.97 -10.91 -21.46
CA LYS A 14 -10.45 -9.66 -20.88
C LYS A 14 -9.42 -8.52 -20.96
N SER A 15 -8.18 -8.79 -20.53
CA SER A 15 -7.10 -7.79 -20.60
C SER A 15 -6.80 -7.38 -22.03
N ARG A 16 -6.75 -8.35 -22.95
CA ARG A 16 -6.53 -8.06 -24.38
C ARG A 16 -7.64 -7.18 -24.98
N GLN A 17 -8.89 -7.44 -24.58
CA GLN A 17 -10.00 -6.59 -25.03
C GLN A 17 -9.89 -5.19 -24.43
N LEU A 18 -9.60 -5.08 -23.15
CA LEU A 18 -9.41 -3.79 -22.48
C LEU A 18 -8.26 -2.98 -23.09
N HIS A 19 -7.13 -3.62 -23.45
CA HIS A 19 -6.02 -2.94 -24.14
C HIS A 19 -6.46 -2.39 -25.51
N ARG A 20 -7.24 -3.15 -26.26
CA ARG A 20 -7.78 -2.68 -27.56
C ARG A 20 -8.73 -1.51 -27.39
N ASP A 21 -9.62 -1.60 -26.42
CA ASP A 21 -10.62 -0.55 -26.19
C ASP A 21 -9.97 0.75 -25.75
N ILE A 22 -9.03 0.70 -24.80
CA ILE A 22 -8.35 1.92 -24.33
C ILE A 22 -7.49 2.55 -25.42
N THR A 23 -6.79 1.76 -26.25
CA THR A 23 -6.01 2.30 -27.37
C THR A 23 -6.92 2.91 -28.44
N ALA A 24 -8.08 2.32 -28.68
CA ALA A 24 -9.08 2.89 -29.60
C ALA A 24 -9.68 4.20 -29.05
N TRP A 25 -9.97 4.28 -27.76
CA TRP A 25 -10.46 5.50 -27.13
C TRP A 25 -9.39 6.61 -27.13
N ALA A 26 -8.16 6.27 -26.77
CA ALA A 26 -7.05 7.22 -26.75
C ALA A 26 -6.80 7.84 -28.13
N ARG A 27 -6.98 7.05 -29.20
CA ARG A 27 -6.88 7.54 -30.58
C ARG A 27 -8.03 8.48 -30.96
N LYS A 28 -9.25 8.19 -30.51
CA LYS A 28 -10.44 9.01 -30.79
C LYS A 28 -10.44 10.33 -30.04
N GLU A 29 -9.83 10.35 -28.85
CA GLU A 29 -9.81 11.49 -27.94
C GLU A 29 -8.35 11.85 -27.58
N PRO A 30 -7.53 12.36 -28.52
CA PRO A 30 -6.09 12.58 -28.33
C PRO A 30 -5.78 13.63 -27.25
N GLU A 31 -6.69 14.58 -27.02
CA GLU A 31 -6.56 15.62 -25.98
C GLU A 31 -6.92 15.12 -24.58
N ARG A 32 -7.42 13.89 -24.47
CA ARG A 32 -7.81 13.30 -23.20
C ARG A 32 -6.75 12.35 -22.69
N ASN A 33 -6.35 12.50 -21.43
CA ASN A 33 -5.46 11.56 -20.74
C ASN A 33 -6.25 10.40 -20.14
N PHE A 34 -5.77 9.20 -20.40
CA PHE A 34 -6.31 7.95 -19.88
C PHE A 34 -5.36 7.38 -18.83
N LEU A 35 -5.89 6.99 -17.67
CA LEU A 35 -5.13 6.31 -16.62
C LEU A 35 -5.46 4.82 -16.65
N PHE A 36 -4.44 4.00 -16.82
CA PHE A 36 -4.56 2.54 -16.79
C PHE A 36 -3.91 2.01 -15.51
N LEU A 37 -4.73 1.59 -14.55
CA LEU A 37 -4.25 1.15 -13.25
C LEU A 37 -4.02 -0.36 -13.24
N VAL A 38 -2.83 -0.77 -12.82
CA VAL A 38 -2.42 -2.17 -12.71
C VAL A 38 -1.61 -2.40 -11.44
N PRO A 39 -1.48 -3.65 -10.95
CA PRO A 39 -0.52 -3.97 -9.90
C PRO A 39 0.91 -3.60 -10.31
N ASP A 40 1.76 -3.20 -9.35
CA ASP A 40 3.12 -2.70 -9.60
C ASP A 40 3.95 -3.60 -10.52
N GLN A 41 3.89 -4.91 -10.28
CA GLN A 41 4.63 -5.92 -11.04
C GLN A 41 4.25 -6.02 -12.52
N PHE A 42 3.07 -5.53 -12.91
CA PHE A 42 2.58 -5.60 -14.29
C PHE A 42 2.71 -4.29 -15.06
N THR A 43 3.19 -3.22 -14.46
CA THR A 43 3.24 -1.90 -15.11
C THR A 43 4.03 -1.91 -16.41
N MET A 44 5.25 -2.47 -16.39
CA MET A 44 6.09 -2.53 -17.58
C MET A 44 5.52 -3.45 -18.67
N GLN A 45 5.05 -4.65 -18.28
CA GLN A 45 4.45 -5.57 -19.23
C GLN A 45 3.20 -4.96 -19.89
N THR A 46 2.37 -4.28 -19.11
CA THR A 46 1.17 -3.61 -19.64
C THR A 46 1.52 -2.48 -20.61
N GLN A 47 2.59 -1.71 -20.35
CA GLN A 47 3.06 -0.70 -21.29
C GLN A 47 3.46 -1.33 -22.63
N VAL A 48 4.24 -2.40 -22.59
CA VAL A 48 4.64 -3.14 -23.81
C VAL A 48 3.41 -3.70 -24.55
N ASP A 49 2.47 -4.28 -23.82
CA ASP A 49 1.25 -4.83 -24.40
C ASP A 49 0.37 -3.75 -25.05
N LEU A 50 0.28 -2.56 -24.45
CA LEU A 50 -0.45 -1.43 -25.02
C LEU A 50 0.23 -0.86 -26.28
N VAL A 51 1.57 -0.73 -26.26
CA VAL A 51 2.34 -0.32 -27.45
C VAL A 51 2.13 -1.31 -28.59
N ASN A 52 2.19 -2.62 -28.31
CA ASN A 52 1.95 -3.67 -29.29
C ASN A 52 0.49 -3.72 -29.78
N ALA A 53 -0.46 -3.29 -28.95
CA ALA A 53 -1.88 -3.18 -29.34
C ALA A 53 -2.20 -1.89 -30.11
N SER A 54 -1.29 -0.94 -30.11
CA SER A 54 -1.39 0.32 -30.82
C SER A 54 -0.86 0.20 -32.25
N ASP A 55 -1.66 0.57 -33.26
CA ASP A 55 -1.22 0.52 -34.67
C ASP A 55 -0.15 1.58 -35.01
N CYS A 56 0.05 2.57 -34.14
CA CYS A 56 1.05 3.64 -34.33
C CYS A 56 2.38 3.36 -33.58
N GLY A 57 2.53 2.21 -32.96
CA GLY A 57 3.76 1.81 -32.25
C GLY A 57 4.09 2.65 -31.00
N GLY A 58 3.11 3.38 -30.45
CA GLY A 58 3.29 4.21 -29.27
C GLY A 58 1.99 4.50 -28.55
N ILE A 59 2.11 4.98 -27.32
CA ILE A 59 1.00 5.45 -26.47
C ILE A 59 1.40 6.84 -25.94
N MET A 60 0.67 7.88 -26.34
CA MET A 60 1.01 9.27 -25.98
C MET A 60 0.16 9.77 -24.79
N ASN A 61 -1.10 9.38 -24.76
CA ASN A 61 -2.10 9.86 -23.80
C ASN A 61 -2.68 8.76 -22.92
N ILE A 62 -1.92 7.65 -22.73
CA ILE A 62 -2.26 6.58 -21.79
C ILE A 62 -1.13 6.44 -20.78
N ASP A 63 -1.43 6.75 -19.53
CA ASP A 63 -0.51 6.57 -18.40
C ASP A 63 -0.78 5.24 -17.71
N VAL A 64 0.18 4.33 -17.72
CA VAL A 64 0.11 3.05 -16.99
C VAL A 64 0.73 3.23 -15.62
N LEU A 65 -0.09 3.17 -14.58
CA LEU A 65 0.30 3.44 -13.20
C LEU A 65 -0.13 2.31 -12.28
N SER A 66 0.62 2.13 -11.20
CA SER A 66 0.14 1.42 -10.02
C SER A 66 -0.57 2.38 -9.07
N PHE A 67 -1.31 1.86 -8.08
CA PHE A 67 -1.93 2.70 -7.06
C PHE A 67 -0.88 3.51 -6.27
N GLY A 68 0.30 2.96 -6.01
CA GLY A 68 1.39 3.69 -5.37
C GLY A 68 1.87 4.88 -6.21
N ARG A 69 2.10 4.68 -7.50
CA ARG A 69 2.50 5.76 -8.42
C ARG A 69 1.40 6.80 -8.62
N LEU A 70 0.14 6.36 -8.69
CA LEU A 70 -1.00 7.28 -8.75
C LEU A 70 -1.07 8.16 -7.49
N SER A 71 -0.86 7.57 -6.31
CA SER A 71 -0.85 8.32 -5.05
C SER A 71 0.26 9.38 -5.04
N HIS A 72 1.48 9.03 -5.47
CA HIS A 72 2.58 10.00 -5.60
C HIS A 72 2.22 11.14 -6.54
N ARG A 73 1.68 10.83 -7.72
CA ARG A 73 1.25 11.86 -8.67
C ARG A 73 0.20 12.81 -8.08
N ILE A 74 -0.80 12.25 -7.38
CA ILE A 74 -1.83 13.06 -6.71
C ILE A 74 -1.19 13.97 -5.66
N PHE A 75 -0.27 13.46 -4.85
CA PHE A 75 0.43 14.24 -3.84
C PHE A 75 1.29 15.35 -4.45
N GLU A 76 1.98 15.09 -5.56
CA GLU A 76 2.74 16.10 -6.30
C GLU A 76 1.82 17.21 -6.85
N GLU A 77 0.72 16.82 -7.50
CA GLU A 77 -0.25 17.76 -8.08
C GLU A 77 -0.99 18.59 -7.01
N THR A 78 -1.24 18.03 -5.83
CA THR A 78 -1.95 18.71 -4.74
C THR A 78 -1.04 19.41 -3.74
N GLY A 79 0.29 19.27 -3.88
CA GLY A 79 1.27 19.82 -2.94
C GLY A 79 1.31 19.10 -1.58
N TYR A 80 0.61 17.98 -1.42
CA TYR A 80 0.57 17.21 -0.17
C TYR A 80 1.83 16.36 0.07
N GLY A 81 2.67 16.17 -0.94
CA GLY A 81 3.77 15.20 -0.96
C GLY A 81 5.12 15.70 -0.47
N GLN A 82 5.22 16.85 0.21
CA GLN A 82 6.52 17.41 0.62
C GLN A 82 7.12 16.82 1.91
N LYS A 83 6.42 15.91 2.58
CA LYS A 83 6.96 15.22 3.75
C LYS A 83 7.86 14.05 3.31
N PRO A 84 9.07 13.92 3.89
CA PRO A 84 9.92 12.78 3.60
C PRO A 84 9.23 11.48 3.99
N VAL A 85 9.22 10.51 3.07
CA VAL A 85 8.64 9.20 3.31
C VAL A 85 9.72 8.28 3.87
N LEU A 86 9.45 7.67 5.03
CA LEU A 86 10.34 6.65 5.59
C LEU A 86 10.31 5.40 4.70
N ASP A 87 11.48 4.99 4.24
CA ASP A 87 11.67 3.69 3.62
C ASP A 87 11.56 2.54 4.64
N ASP A 88 11.63 1.32 4.18
CA ASP A 88 11.51 0.13 5.02
C ASP A 88 12.62 0.01 6.07
N THR A 89 13.82 0.52 5.77
CA THR A 89 14.95 0.56 6.70
C THR A 89 14.71 1.61 7.77
N GLY A 90 14.32 2.82 7.37
CA GLY A 90 13.98 3.93 8.28
C GLY A 90 12.86 3.55 9.24
N LYS A 91 11.78 2.92 8.75
CA LYS A 91 10.70 2.39 9.60
C LYS A 91 11.22 1.40 10.65
N SER A 92 12.10 0.48 10.24
CA SER A 92 12.68 -0.52 11.14
C SER A 92 13.57 0.11 12.20
N LEU A 93 14.36 1.13 11.86
CA LEU A 93 15.21 1.87 12.79
C LEU A 93 14.40 2.67 13.81
N VAL A 94 13.38 3.38 13.35
CA VAL A 94 12.46 4.13 14.23
C VAL A 94 11.76 3.17 15.19
N LEU A 95 11.20 2.06 14.68
CA LEU A 95 10.54 1.05 15.52
C LEU A 95 11.49 0.44 16.56
N ARG A 96 12.74 0.15 16.21
CA ARG A 96 13.75 -0.33 17.19
C ARG A 96 14.00 0.70 18.29
N LYS A 97 14.13 1.98 17.92
CA LYS A 97 14.36 3.06 18.88
C LYS A 97 13.15 3.22 19.81
N VAL A 98 11.96 3.29 19.27
CA VAL A 98 10.70 3.39 20.04
C VAL A 98 10.51 2.18 20.93
N ALA A 99 10.68 0.97 20.42
CA ALA A 99 10.53 -0.24 21.19
C ALA A 99 11.58 -0.38 22.30
N ALA A 100 12.80 0.12 22.10
CA ALA A 100 13.83 0.15 23.14
C ALA A 100 13.49 1.13 24.26
N SER A 101 12.92 2.31 23.94
CA SER A 101 12.49 3.30 24.95
C SER A 101 11.29 2.83 25.77
N LEU A 102 10.41 2.03 25.18
CA LEU A 102 9.18 1.53 25.82
C LEU A 102 9.31 0.09 26.35
N LYS A 103 10.51 -0.44 26.42
CA LYS A 103 10.76 -1.86 26.71
C LYS A 103 10.08 -2.37 27.98
N GLU A 104 10.02 -1.57 29.01
CA GLU A 104 9.40 -1.94 30.29
C GLU A 104 7.88 -1.96 30.25
N GLU A 105 7.30 -1.21 29.31
CA GLU A 105 5.85 -1.15 29.07
C GLU A 105 5.34 -2.27 28.13
N LEU A 106 6.26 -3.10 27.61
CA LEU A 106 5.99 -4.11 26.58
C LEU A 106 6.22 -5.53 27.12
N PRO A 107 5.32 -6.10 27.92
CA PRO A 107 5.53 -7.38 28.59
C PRO A 107 5.75 -8.57 27.64
N VAL A 108 5.22 -8.55 26.44
CA VAL A 108 5.35 -9.63 25.44
C VAL A 108 6.37 -9.27 24.35
N ILE A 109 6.20 -8.13 23.71
CA ILE A 109 7.06 -7.68 22.61
C ILE A 109 8.44 -7.31 23.15
N GLY A 110 8.54 -6.62 24.28
CA GLY A 110 9.80 -6.18 24.86
C GLY A 110 10.80 -7.30 25.12
N ARG A 111 10.32 -8.48 25.49
CA ARG A 111 11.16 -9.68 25.69
C ARG A 111 11.77 -10.24 24.41
N ASN A 112 11.16 -9.95 23.26
CA ASN A 112 11.51 -10.54 21.97
C ASN A 112 12.21 -9.54 21.03
N LEU A 113 12.42 -8.30 21.45
CA LEU A 113 13.02 -7.23 20.62
C LEU A 113 14.40 -7.57 20.07
N ASN A 114 15.17 -8.38 20.80
CA ASN A 114 16.52 -8.80 20.37
C ASN A 114 16.51 -9.97 19.38
N LYS A 115 15.35 -10.58 19.11
CA LYS A 115 15.26 -11.68 18.14
C LYS A 115 15.29 -11.15 16.71
N LEU A 116 16.10 -11.78 15.88
CA LEU A 116 16.20 -11.46 14.46
C LEU A 116 14.81 -11.61 13.81
N GLY A 117 14.39 -10.62 13.03
CA GLY A 117 13.10 -10.63 12.34
C GLY A 117 11.91 -10.13 13.17
N TYR A 118 11.98 -10.08 14.50
CA TYR A 118 10.82 -9.71 15.31
C TYR A 118 10.35 -8.27 15.06
N ILE A 119 11.27 -7.32 14.91
CA ILE A 119 10.94 -5.94 14.52
C ILE A 119 10.30 -5.89 13.13
N HIS A 120 10.71 -6.80 12.23
CA HIS A 120 10.07 -6.90 10.92
C HIS A 120 8.59 -7.30 11.01
N GLU A 121 8.27 -8.26 11.88
CA GLU A 121 6.88 -8.66 12.13
C GLU A 121 6.05 -7.51 12.73
N VAL A 122 6.61 -6.76 13.69
CA VAL A 122 5.95 -5.58 14.26
C VAL A 122 5.73 -4.51 13.19
N LYS A 123 6.74 -4.25 12.34
CA LYS A 123 6.63 -3.32 11.21
C LYS A 123 5.52 -3.75 10.24
N SER A 124 5.47 -5.04 9.90
CA SER A 124 4.47 -5.58 9.00
C SER A 124 3.06 -5.42 9.58
N ALA A 125 2.86 -5.73 10.85
CA ALA A 125 1.58 -5.56 11.53
C ALA A 125 1.12 -4.08 11.53
N ILE A 126 2.01 -3.14 11.86
CA ILE A 126 1.68 -1.70 11.85
C ILE A 126 1.38 -1.23 10.42
N SER A 127 2.14 -1.72 9.43
CA SER A 127 1.88 -1.39 8.02
C SER A 127 0.52 -1.90 7.55
N GLU A 128 0.15 -3.10 7.96
CA GLU A 128 -1.15 -3.69 7.68
C GLU A 128 -2.29 -2.90 8.35
N PHE A 129 -2.15 -2.53 9.63
CA PHE A 129 -3.12 -1.65 10.29
C PHE A 129 -3.33 -0.35 9.52
N LYS A 130 -2.26 0.31 9.08
CA LYS A 130 -2.35 1.54 8.27
C LYS A 130 -3.04 1.30 6.93
N GLN A 131 -2.80 0.18 6.26
CA GLN A 131 -3.47 -0.16 4.99
C GLN A 131 -4.97 -0.32 5.15
N TYR A 132 -5.42 -0.86 6.29
CA TYR A 132 -6.85 -0.99 6.62
C TYR A 132 -7.43 0.24 7.31
N GLY A 133 -6.68 1.33 7.41
CA GLY A 133 -7.14 2.58 8.04
C GLY A 133 -7.31 2.46 9.55
N LEU A 134 -6.68 1.46 10.19
CA LEU A 134 -6.74 1.27 11.64
C LEU A 134 -5.65 2.13 12.31
N GLY A 135 -6.07 3.10 13.10
CA GLY A 135 -5.20 3.86 13.96
C GLY A 135 -4.95 3.19 15.31
N THR A 136 -4.24 3.87 16.19
CA THR A 136 -3.89 3.33 17.53
C THR A 136 -5.13 3.07 18.37
N LYS A 137 -6.17 3.92 18.26
CA LYS A 137 -7.44 3.76 18.99
C LYS A 137 -8.18 2.49 18.58
N GLU A 138 -8.23 2.19 17.29
CA GLU A 138 -8.86 0.99 16.75
C GLU A 138 -8.11 -0.26 17.18
N VAL A 139 -6.77 -0.23 17.20
CA VAL A 139 -5.95 -1.34 17.72
C VAL A 139 -6.20 -1.55 19.22
N GLY A 140 -6.32 -0.47 20.00
CA GLY A 140 -6.71 -0.54 21.39
C GLY A 140 -8.10 -1.17 21.59
N ALA A 141 -9.07 -0.82 20.75
CA ALA A 141 -10.40 -1.44 20.78
C ALA A 141 -10.34 -2.94 20.44
N LEU A 142 -9.53 -3.34 19.46
CA LEU A 142 -9.28 -4.77 19.14
C LEU A 142 -8.66 -5.50 20.32
N ALA A 143 -7.74 -4.87 21.05
CA ALA A 143 -7.17 -5.44 22.27
C ALA A 143 -8.26 -5.68 23.34
N GLN A 144 -9.15 -4.71 23.56
CA GLN A 144 -10.25 -4.87 24.52
C GLN A 144 -11.21 -6.00 24.10
N PHE A 145 -11.52 -6.10 22.81
CA PHE A 145 -12.34 -7.20 22.29
C PHE A 145 -11.69 -8.57 22.48
N ALA A 146 -10.35 -8.62 22.45
CA ALA A 146 -9.58 -9.83 22.72
C ALA A 146 -9.38 -10.12 24.21
N LYS A 147 -9.97 -9.32 25.13
CA LYS A 147 -9.89 -9.52 26.57
C LYS A 147 -10.44 -10.92 26.93
N GLY A 148 -9.61 -11.71 27.58
CA GLY A 148 -9.91 -13.14 27.86
C GLY A 148 -9.28 -14.13 26.87
N ARG A 149 -8.68 -13.68 25.77
CA ARG A 149 -7.97 -14.54 24.80
C ARG A 149 -6.45 -14.67 25.10
N GLY A 150 -6.05 -14.56 26.36
CA GLY A 150 -4.68 -14.80 26.82
C GLY A 150 -3.63 -13.98 26.06
N ALA A 151 -2.69 -14.66 25.40
CA ALA A 151 -1.54 -14.04 24.74
C ALA A 151 -1.93 -13.02 23.64
N LEU A 152 -3.06 -13.17 22.98
CA LEU A 152 -3.51 -12.24 21.93
C LEU A 152 -3.81 -10.85 22.50
N TYR A 153 -4.48 -10.80 23.65
CA TYR A 153 -4.76 -9.53 24.34
C TYR A 153 -3.48 -8.74 24.61
N TYR A 154 -2.49 -9.39 25.23
CA TYR A 154 -1.23 -8.73 25.57
C TYR A 154 -0.42 -8.32 24.33
N LYS A 155 -0.41 -9.13 23.28
CA LYS A 155 0.24 -8.76 22.01
C LYS A 155 -0.39 -7.52 21.36
N LEU A 156 -1.72 -7.44 21.35
CA LEU A 156 -2.43 -6.28 20.79
C LEU A 156 -2.20 -5.03 21.65
N LYS A 157 -2.11 -5.19 22.97
CA LYS A 157 -1.76 -4.07 23.87
C LYS A 157 -0.35 -3.55 23.60
N ASP A 158 0.63 -4.43 23.50
CA ASP A 158 2.00 -4.03 23.17
C ASP A 158 2.07 -3.38 21.77
N LEU A 159 1.32 -3.89 20.78
CA LEU A 159 1.24 -3.30 19.45
C LEU A 159 0.59 -1.91 19.47
N GLU A 160 -0.45 -1.69 20.28
CA GLU A 160 -1.06 -0.37 20.49
C GLU A 160 -0.01 0.63 21.00
N VAL A 161 0.75 0.27 22.04
CA VAL A 161 1.77 1.12 22.65
C VAL A 161 2.90 1.44 21.67
N ILE A 162 3.44 0.44 20.97
CA ILE A 162 4.49 0.65 19.96
C ILE A 162 3.97 1.48 18.79
N TYR A 163 2.75 1.23 18.32
CA TYR A 163 2.17 1.98 17.22
C TYR A 163 1.94 3.45 17.58
N GLN A 164 1.50 3.72 18.81
CA GLN A 164 1.40 5.08 19.33
C GLN A 164 2.78 5.74 19.37
N GLY A 165 3.76 5.13 20.00
CA GLY A 165 5.12 5.67 20.05
C GLY A 165 5.77 5.87 18.69
N PHE A 166 5.49 5.00 17.71
CA PHE A 166 5.92 5.17 16.33
C PHE A 166 5.25 6.38 15.67
N SER A 167 3.95 6.56 15.90
CA SER A 167 3.19 7.68 15.32
C SER A 167 3.58 9.02 15.93
N ASP A 168 3.93 9.04 17.21
CA ASP A 168 4.39 10.25 17.90
C ASP A 168 5.82 10.65 17.51
N TYR A 169 6.61 9.66 17.05
CA TYR A 169 7.99 9.89 16.64
C TYR A 169 8.11 10.48 15.24
N ILE A 170 7.17 10.18 14.32
CA ILE A 170 7.20 10.62 12.91
C ILE A 170 6.30 11.83 12.65
#